data_7353c6d07042963e86ac6d7d2fc61b22
#
_entry.id   7353c6d07042963e86ac6d7d2fc61b22
#
_cell.length_a   1.000
_cell.length_b   1.000
_cell.length_c   1.000
_cell.angle_alpha   90.00
_cell.angle_beta   90.00
_cell.angle_gamma   90.00
#
_symmetry.space_group_name_H-M   'P 1'
#
loop_
_entity.id
_entity.type
_entity.pdbx_description
1 polymer ?
#
loop_
_entity_poly.entity_id
_entity_poly.type
_entity_poly.pdbx_seq_one_letter_code
_entity_poly.pdbx_strand_id
1 'polypeptide(L)'
;MKSRAHIFVSGWVQGVFFRDHTQRWASSLQLTGWVRNLKDGQVEVMAEGDKESIEDLISKLKEGPRLARVENVDVTWEDYTGEFSEFRVTYADFF
;
A
#
# COMPACT_ATOMS: atom_id res chain seq x y z
N MET A 1 -5.31 5.29 -17.37
CA MET A 1 -6.06 4.03 -17.31
C MET A 1 -6.17 3.58 -15.87
N LYS A 2 -7.38 3.29 -15.41
CA LYS A 2 -7.62 2.83 -14.05
C LYS A 2 -7.21 1.38 -13.89
N SER A 3 -6.64 1.07 -12.75
CA SER A 3 -6.18 -0.29 -12.44
C SER A 3 -6.29 -0.53 -10.94
N ARG A 4 -5.95 -1.73 -10.51
CA ARG A 4 -5.93 -2.13 -9.11
C ARG A 4 -4.67 -2.95 -8.86
N ALA A 5 -4.02 -2.72 -7.73
CA ALA A 5 -2.85 -3.49 -7.34
C ALA A 5 -3.02 -4.01 -5.92
N HIS A 6 -2.72 -5.28 -5.74
CA HIS A 6 -2.69 -5.91 -4.43
C HIS A 6 -1.22 -6.14 -4.10
N ILE A 7 -0.73 -5.56 -3.01
CA ILE A 7 0.69 -5.45 -2.75
C ILE A 7 1.01 -5.98 -1.36
N PHE A 8 2.06 -6.79 -1.28
CA PHE A 8 2.58 -7.25 0.01
C PHE A 8 4.02 -6.75 0.15
N VAL A 9 4.31 -6.07 1.25
CA VAL A 9 5.62 -5.52 1.54
C VAL A 9 6.20 -6.27 2.72
N SER A 10 7.40 -6.83 2.58
CA SER A 10 8.07 -7.55 3.64
C SER A 10 9.39 -6.90 4.02
N GLY A 11 9.87 -7.21 5.22
CA GLY A 11 11.07 -6.64 5.80
C GLY A 11 10.78 -6.03 7.16
N TRP A 12 11.56 -5.05 7.55
CA TRP A 12 11.33 -4.30 8.78
C TRP A 12 10.37 -3.15 8.45
N VAL A 13 9.07 -3.45 8.41
CA VAL A 13 8.06 -2.52 7.88
C VAL A 13 6.92 -2.22 8.85
N GLN A 14 6.87 -2.91 9.99
CA GLN A 14 5.88 -2.62 11.03
C GLN A 14 6.55 -1.86 12.16
N GLY A 15 5.79 -0.98 12.84
CA GLY A 15 6.31 -0.21 13.95
C GLY A 15 7.19 0.97 13.55
N VAL A 16 7.21 1.33 12.25
CA VAL A 16 8.05 2.41 11.72
C VAL A 16 7.22 3.41 10.92
N PHE A 17 5.94 3.53 11.24
CA PHE A 17 5.00 4.44 10.60
C PHE A 17 4.79 4.13 9.10
N PHE A 18 5.01 2.89 8.68
CA PHE A 18 4.90 2.52 7.28
C PHE A 18 3.48 2.73 6.75
N ARG A 19 2.47 2.34 7.53
CA ARG A 19 1.07 2.51 7.11
C ARG A 19 0.73 3.99 6.95
N ASP A 20 1.20 4.83 7.87
CA ASP A 20 0.92 6.26 7.83
C ASP A 20 1.53 6.90 6.59
N HIS A 21 2.78 6.57 6.28
CA HIS A 21 3.43 7.07 5.07
C HIS A 21 2.73 6.56 3.82
N THR A 22 2.34 5.30 3.78
CA THR A 22 1.64 4.72 2.63
C THR A 22 0.34 5.47 2.37
N GLN A 23 -0.44 5.72 3.43
CA GLN A 23 -1.70 6.44 3.32
C GLN A 23 -1.48 7.85 2.77
N ARG A 24 -0.46 8.55 3.24
CA ARG A 24 -0.16 9.90 2.77
C ARG A 24 0.27 9.90 1.31
N TRP A 25 1.14 8.97 0.92
CA TRP A 25 1.60 8.86 -0.47
C TRP A 25 0.42 8.56 -1.39
N ALA A 26 -0.38 7.56 -1.02
CA ALA A 26 -1.52 7.15 -1.83
C ALA A 26 -2.52 8.28 -1.99
N SER A 27 -2.83 8.98 -0.90
CA SER A 27 -3.77 10.10 -0.94
C SER A 27 -3.25 11.24 -1.82
N SER A 28 -1.95 11.54 -1.74
CA SER A 28 -1.38 12.61 -2.56
C SER A 28 -1.36 12.23 -4.04
N LEU A 29 -1.36 10.94 -4.35
CA LEU A 29 -1.44 10.43 -5.72
C LEU A 29 -2.87 10.20 -6.16
N GLN A 30 -3.84 10.57 -5.33
CA GLN A 30 -5.28 10.43 -5.60
C GLN A 30 -5.70 8.98 -5.81
N LEU A 31 -5.04 8.09 -5.09
CA LEU A 31 -5.40 6.67 -5.08
C LEU A 31 -6.39 6.39 -3.96
N THR A 32 -7.16 5.32 -4.14
CA THR A 32 -8.12 4.83 -3.14
C THR A 32 -7.73 3.41 -2.75
N GLY A 33 -8.22 2.95 -1.61
CA GLY A 33 -7.93 1.62 -1.12
C GLY A 33 -7.61 1.59 0.37
N TRP A 34 -6.69 0.73 0.76
CA TRP A 34 -6.34 0.59 2.18
C TRP A 34 -4.96 -0.02 2.36
N VAL A 35 -4.44 0.13 3.57
CA VAL A 35 -3.17 -0.46 4.00
C VAL A 35 -3.35 -1.01 5.40
N ARG A 36 -2.77 -2.18 5.68
CA ARG A 36 -2.84 -2.80 7.01
C ARG A 36 -1.60 -3.63 7.29
N ASN A 37 -1.32 -3.86 8.57
CA ASN A 37 -0.30 -4.80 9.01
C ASN A 37 -0.89 -6.21 9.03
N LEU A 38 -0.07 -7.20 8.69
CA LEU A 38 -0.43 -8.60 8.83
C LEU A 38 0.29 -9.21 10.03
N LYS A 39 -0.23 -10.33 10.52
CA LYS A 39 0.36 -11.02 11.68
C LYS A 39 1.76 -11.53 11.42
N ASP A 40 2.08 -11.84 10.17
CA ASP A 40 3.40 -12.37 9.80
C ASP A 40 4.47 -11.28 9.63
N GLY A 41 4.14 -10.03 9.93
CA GLY A 41 5.09 -8.92 9.85
C GLY A 41 5.03 -8.13 8.58
N GLN A 42 4.29 -8.59 7.58
CA GLN A 42 4.15 -7.87 6.32
C GLN A 42 3.18 -6.71 6.44
N VAL A 43 3.26 -5.80 5.46
CA VAL A 43 2.24 -4.76 5.25
C VAL A 43 1.52 -5.10 3.95
N GLU A 44 0.20 -5.09 4.01
CA GLU A 44 -0.64 -5.37 2.84
C GLU A 44 -1.28 -4.08 2.37
N VAL A 45 -1.24 -3.84 1.05
CA VAL A 45 -1.79 -2.63 0.43
C VAL A 45 -2.72 -3.02 -0.71
N MET A 46 -3.89 -2.42 -0.73
CA MET A 46 -4.80 -2.51 -1.86
C MET A 46 -4.95 -1.10 -2.41
N ALA A 47 -4.60 -0.86 -3.67
CA ALA A 47 -4.62 0.47 -4.25
C ALA A 47 -5.34 0.46 -5.59
N GLU A 48 -6.20 1.46 -5.80
CA GLU A 48 -6.90 1.68 -7.05
C GLU A 48 -6.72 3.10 -7.53
N GLY A 49 -6.70 3.26 -8.85
CA GLY A 49 -6.58 4.55 -9.49
C GLY A 49 -5.85 4.41 -10.81
N ASP A 50 -5.28 5.52 -11.27
CA ASP A 50 -4.49 5.49 -12.50
C ASP A 50 -3.27 4.59 -12.30
N LYS A 51 -3.00 3.75 -13.29
CA LYS A 51 -1.92 2.80 -13.22
C LYS A 51 -0.58 3.47 -12.97
N GLU A 52 -0.33 4.61 -13.62
CA GLU A 52 0.91 5.35 -13.43
C GLU A 52 1.06 5.82 -11.99
N SER A 53 -0.03 6.27 -11.37
CA SER A 53 -0.01 6.69 -9.97
C SER A 53 0.26 5.51 -9.05
N ILE A 54 -0.30 4.35 -9.36
CA ILE A 54 -0.03 3.14 -8.58
C ILE A 54 1.44 2.75 -8.71
N GLU A 55 2.01 2.87 -9.91
CA GLU A 55 3.43 2.59 -10.13
C GLU A 55 4.31 3.52 -9.31
N ASP A 56 3.93 4.79 -9.21
CA ASP A 56 4.63 5.75 -8.36
C ASP A 56 4.55 5.34 -6.89
N LEU A 57 3.39 4.89 -6.44
CA LEU A 57 3.24 4.39 -5.07
C LEU A 57 4.15 3.18 -4.84
N ILE A 58 4.20 2.25 -5.79
CA ILE A 58 5.05 1.06 -5.67
C ILE A 58 6.51 1.46 -5.53
N SER A 59 6.97 2.45 -6.30
CA SER A 59 8.33 2.96 -6.19
C SER A 59 8.62 3.48 -4.77
N LYS A 60 7.67 4.23 -4.21
CA LYS A 60 7.80 4.75 -2.85
C LYS A 60 7.80 3.63 -1.81
N LEU A 61 6.99 2.61 -2.01
CA LEU A 61 6.95 1.47 -1.10
C LEU A 61 8.27 0.71 -1.12
N LYS A 62 8.89 0.56 -2.29
CA LYS A 62 10.19 -0.11 -2.40
C LYS A 62 11.29 0.64 -1.68
N GLU A 63 11.24 1.95 -1.74
CA GLU A 63 12.20 2.80 -1.02
C GLU A 63 11.91 2.76 0.48
N GLY A 64 10.64 2.87 0.83
CA GLY A 64 10.19 2.85 2.22
C GLY A 64 10.43 4.15 2.96
N PRO A 65 9.78 4.31 4.12
CA PRO A 65 10.09 5.40 5.02
C PRO A 65 11.50 5.25 5.59
N ARG A 66 12.03 6.34 6.10
CA ARG A 66 13.42 6.42 6.56
C ARG A 66 13.81 5.31 7.55
N LEU A 67 12.91 4.94 8.45
CA LEU A 67 13.19 3.96 9.50
C LEU A 67 12.87 2.53 9.08
N ALA A 68 12.26 2.35 7.92
CA ALA A 68 11.90 1.02 7.44
C ALA A 68 13.06 0.40 6.67
N ARG A 69 13.02 -0.92 6.56
CA ARG A 69 13.92 -1.66 5.69
C ARG A 69 13.07 -2.61 4.87
N VAL A 70 12.86 -2.25 3.60
CA VAL A 70 12.04 -3.04 2.69
C VAL A 70 12.91 -4.10 2.04
N GLU A 71 12.52 -5.36 2.19
CA GLU A 71 13.24 -6.49 1.59
C GLU A 71 12.59 -6.94 0.30
N ASN A 72 11.27 -6.88 0.22
CA ASN A 72 10.56 -7.32 -0.97
C ASN A 72 9.22 -6.61 -1.10
N VAL A 73 8.82 -6.33 -2.33
CA VAL A 73 7.50 -5.79 -2.65
C VAL A 73 6.89 -6.68 -3.73
N ASP A 74 5.80 -7.34 -3.38
CA ASP A 74 5.11 -8.30 -4.23
C ASP A 74 3.84 -7.66 -4.75
N VAL A 75 3.69 -7.55 -6.06
CA VAL A 75 2.56 -6.83 -6.68
C VAL A 75 1.78 -7.77 -7.58
N THR A 76 0.46 -7.82 -7.35
CA THR A 76 -0.46 -8.50 -8.24
C THR A 76 -1.42 -7.46 -8.81
N TRP A 77 -1.44 -7.32 -10.13
CA TRP A 77 -2.36 -6.41 -10.80
C TRP A 77 -3.72 -7.08 -10.98
N GLU A 78 -4.77 -6.30 -10.74
CA GLU A 78 -6.15 -6.77 -10.82
C GLU A 78 -7.01 -5.74 -11.55
N ASP A 79 -8.24 -6.12 -11.89
CA ASP A 79 -9.15 -5.21 -12.55
C ASP A 79 -9.66 -4.15 -11.56
N TYR A 80 -9.79 -2.93 -12.05
CA TYR A 80 -10.33 -1.82 -11.29
C TYR A 80 -11.81 -2.07 -10.97
N THR A 81 -12.20 -1.84 -9.71
CA THR A 81 -13.60 -2.03 -9.27
C THR A 81 -14.31 -0.72 -8.96
N GLY A 82 -13.57 0.30 -8.54
CA GLY A 82 -14.17 1.56 -8.12
C GLY A 82 -14.89 1.49 -6.78
N GLU A 83 -14.62 0.46 -5.98
CA GLU A 83 -15.36 0.24 -4.73
C GLU A 83 -14.91 1.12 -3.58
N PHE A 84 -13.75 1.75 -3.68
CA PHE A 84 -13.21 2.56 -2.59
C PHE A 84 -13.44 4.04 -2.85
N SER A 85 -13.72 4.81 -1.78
CA SER A 85 -13.93 6.24 -1.89
C SER A 85 -12.75 7.06 -1.40
N GLU A 86 -11.84 6.44 -0.64
CA GLU A 86 -10.66 7.12 -0.10
C GLU A 86 -9.58 6.09 0.19
N PHE A 87 -8.42 6.54 0.64
CA PHE A 87 -7.36 5.63 1.06
C PHE A 87 -7.28 5.64 2.58
N ARG A 88 -7.39 4.46 3.19
CA ARG A 88 -7.48 4.30 4.64
C ARG A 88 -6.39 3.41 5.20
N VAL A 89 -5.95 3.74 6.43
CA VAL A 89 -5.23 2.78 7.25
C VAL A 89 -6.28 1.93 7.96
N THR A 90 -6.11 0.62 7.92
CA THR A 90 -7.07 -0.30 8.53
C THR A 90 -6.37 -1.22 9.51
N TYR A 91 -7.13 -1.70 10.48
CA TYR A 91 -6.65 -2.57 11.56
C TYR A 91 -7.44 -3.86 11.59
N ALA A 92 -7.95 -4.28 10.44
CA ALA A 92 -8.87 -5.41 10.35
C ALA A 92 -8.23 -6.77 10.54
N ASP A 93 -6.95 -6.82 10.78
CA ASP A 93 -6.18 -8.04 10.90
C ASP A 93 -6.22 -8.68 12.29
N PHE A 94 -7.06 -8.16 13.18
CA PHE A 94 -7.05 -8.61 14.57
C PHE A 94 -8.16 -9.60 14.93
N PHE A 95 -8.76 -10.20 13.95
CA PHE A 95 -9.77 -11.23 14.23
C PHE A 95 -9.60 -12.43 13.34
#